data_7402a9af16f414a0b223b9e6ec18285e
#
_entry.id   7402a9af16f414a0b223b9e6ec18285e
#
_cell.length_a   1.000
_cell.length_b   1.000
_cell.length_c   1.000
_cell.angle_alpha   90.00
_cell.angle_beta   90.00
_cell.angle_gamma   90.00
#
_symmetry.space_group_name_H-M   'P 1'
#
loop_
_entity.id
_entity.type
_entity.pdbx_description
1 polymer ?
#
loop_
_entity_poly.entity_id
_entity_poly.type
_entity_poly.pdbx_seq_one_letter_code
_entity_poly.pdbx_strand_id
1 'polypeptide(L)'
;MLTVIKPFLFIFLSVAMLGLGGGCATLPKVSEAIDNASTQDPPQILSARGLLSPEKSKALMDRLKRSVAPTDMLERYGAVIESVSGSPLTSGNKVTLLIDGPATYAAMFKAMESARDHINIETYIIEDDATGRRFSDLMLKKQADGVQVNLIYDSRGSIGTPAPFFQRLRDAGIQVLAFNPVNPLKARKSWSVAHPDHRKILIVDGKVVFTGGINISSVYSSSPSGRRRGSGVKPGKTAPLPWRDTDVQIEGPVVAEFQKLFLETWQLQKGAKLPERKYFPDLKAAGKALVQAVGSSPGESNRLTFVLYVAAITFSERSLHLTNAYFVPDDQTVSALRDAARRGVDVKLVLPGSTDVSLTLNAGRYYYSRLLKSGVKLYERRDALLHAKTAVIDNVWSTVGSTNMDFWSFSSNDEVNAVILNKEFASEMEKMFAADIAASHEIRLEEWKRRPLFPRIQEWFAHRFKRWL
;
A
#
# COMPACT_ATOMS: atom_id res chain seq x y z
N MET A 1 -31.09 6.26 16.12
CA MET A 1 -30.38 5.74 14.97
C MET A 1 -30.30 6.76 13.81
N LEU A 2 -30.27 8.04 14.08
CA LEU A 2 -30.33 9.12 13.06
C LEU A 2 -29.34 10.29 13.33
N THR A 3 -28.32 10.10 14.17
CA THR A 3 -27.50 11.23 14.68
C THR A 3 -26.04 11.20 14.24
N VAL A 4 -25.58 10.20 13.44
CA VAL A 4 -24.16 10.08 13.05
C VAL A 4 -23.91 10.40 11.55
N ILE A 5 -24.95 10.56 10.74
CA ILE A 5 -24.81 10.74 9.28
C ILE A 5 -24.62 12.22 8.85
N LYS A 6 -24.90 13.18 9.70
CA LYS A 6 -24.91 14.61 9.32
C LYS A 6 -23.54 15.30 9.12
N PRO A 7 -22.41 14.95 9.76
CA PRO A 7 -21.18 15.68 9.49
C PRO A 7 -20.48 15.28 8.17
N PHE A 8 -20.63 14.04 7.71
CA PHE A 8 -19.94 13.58 6.49
C PHE A 8 -20.52 14.16 5.20
N LEU A 9 -21.83 14.38 5.13
CA LEU A 9 -22.48 14.92 3.93
C LEU A 9 -22.14 16.41 3.69
N PHE A 10 -21.96 17.18 4.76
CA PHE A 10 -21.59 18.62 4.67
C PHE A 10 -20.13 18.82 4.27
N ILE A 11 -19.22 17.97 4.70
CA ILE A 11 -17.80 18.01 4.31
C ILE A 11 -17.64 17.67 2.81
N PHE A 12 -18.41 16.71 2.28
CA PHE A 12 -18.38 16.35 0.86
C PHE A 12 -18.90 17.48 -0.05
N LEU A 13 -19.93 18.22 0.33
CA LEU A 13 -20.45 19.34 -0.46
C LEU A 13 -19.50 20.55 -0.45
N SER A 14 -18.81 20.80 0.66
CA SER A 14 -17.86 21.92 0.79
C SER A 14 -16.57 21.70 0.04
N VAL A 15 -16.09 20.46 -0.06
CA VAL A 15 -14.90 20.08 -0.84
C VAL A 15 -15.18 20.13 -2.35
N ALA A 16 -16.41 19.84 -2.79
CA ALA A 16 -16.79 19.91 -4.19
C ALA A 16 -16.77 21.35 -4.76
N MET A 17 -16.94 22.37 -3.94
CA MET A 17 -16.90 23.77 -4.41
C MET A 17 -15.47 24.39 -4.42
N LEU A 18 -14.52 23.83 -3.70
CA LEU A 18 -13.13 24.32 -3.67
C LEU A 18 -12.22 23.72 -4.75
N GLY A 19 -12.69 22.70 -5.48
CA GLY A 19 -11.92 21.96 -6.46
C GLY A 19 -11.86 22.54 -7.88
N LEU A 20 -12.45 23.72 -8.16
CA LEU A 20 -12.49 24.31 -9.50
C LEU A 20 -11.16 24.98 -9.95
N GLY A 21 -10.13 24.98 -9.13
CA GLY A 21 -8.83 25.60 -9.43
C GLY A 21 -7.63 24.63 -9.53
N GLY A 22 -7.82 23.34 -9.30
CA GLY A 22 -6.76 22.34 -9.45
C GLY A 22 -6.56 21.96 -10.91
N GLY A 23 -5.39 22.22 -11.47
CA GLY A 23 -5.01 21.71 -12.80
C GLY A 23 -5.33 20.22 -12.90
N CYS A 24 -5.88 19.76 -14.03
CA CYS A 24 -6.21 18.35 -14.25
C CYS A 24 -4.94 17.50 -14.13
N ALA A 25 -4.70 16.92 -12.95
CA ALA A 25 -3.64 15.92 -12.80
C ALA A 25 -3.94 14.79 -13.78
N THR A 26 -3.03 14.56 -14.72
CA THR A 26 -3.12 13.46 -15.68
C THR A 26 -2.14 12.38 -15.28
N LEU A 27 -2.58 11.12 -15.36
CA LEU A 27 -1.68 9.98 -15.20
C LEU A 27 -0.78 9.88 -16.44
N PRO A 28 0.52 9.53 -16.27
CA PRO A 28 1.43 9.36 -17.41
C PRO A 28 0.95 8.24 -18.33
N LYS A 29 1.33 8.28 -19.59
CA LYS A 29 1.11 7.17 -20.51
C LYS A 29 2.18 6.12 -20.27
N VAL A 30 1.78 4.99 -19.71
CA VAL A 30 2.73 3.91 -19.37
C VAL A 30 3.33 3.27 -20.62
N SER A 31 2.62 3.29 -21.75
CA SER A 31 3.18 2.83 -23.03
C SER A 31 4.45 3.61 -23.42
N GLU A 32 4.49 4.93 -23.19
CA GLU A 32 5.69 5.73 -23.47
C GLU A 32 6.87 5.32 -22.57
N ALA A 33 6.61 5.01 -21.29
CA ALA A 33 7.66 4.52 -20.39
C ALA A 33 8.16 3.13 -20.81
N ILE A 34 7.27 2.27 -21.29
CA ILE A 34 7.60 0.93 -21.81
C ILE A 34 8.41 1.03 -23.10
N ASP A 35 7.99 1.89 -24.04
CA ASP A 35 8.64 2.05 -25.35
C ASP A 35 10.05 2.67 -25.22
N ASN A 36 10.25 3.52 -24.21
CA ASN A 36 11.54 4.16 -23.93
C ASN A 36 12.49 3.26 -23.09
N ALA A 37 12.00 2.17 -22.50
CA ALA A 37 12.80 1.29 -21.68
C ALA A 37 13.69 0.38 -22.54
N SER A 38 15.02 0.44 -22.31
CA SER A 38 16.00 -0.43 -22.98
C SER A 38 16.15 -1.74 -22.17
N THR A 39 15.97 -2.87 -22.82
CA THR A 39 16.22 -4.20 -22.23
C THR A 39 17.67 -4.68 -22.40
N GLN A 40 18.54 -3.85 -23.02
CA GLN A 40 19.92 -4.24 -23.31
C GLN A 40 20.81 -4.28 -22.07
N ASP A 41 20.56 -3.38 -21.11
CA ASP A 41 21.31 -3.29 -19.88
C ASP A 41 20.55 -3.89 -18.70
N PRO A 42 21.20 -4.67 -17.82
CA PRO A 42 20.57 -5.16 -16.61
C PRO A 42 20.27 -3.99 -15.65
N PRO A 43 19.17 -4.06 -14.87
CA PRO A 43 18.86 -3.01 -13.90
C PRO A 43 19.99 -2.86 -12.87
N GLN A 44 20.22 -1.62 -12.42
CA GLN A 44 21.15 -1.36 -11.34
C GLN A 44 20.66 -1.99 -10.03
N ILE A 45 21.51 -2.80 -9.42
CA ILE A 45 21.19 -3.48 -8.16
C ILE A 45 22.13 -3.01 -7.07
N LEU A 46 21.56 -2.47 -6.00
CA LEU A 46 22.28 -2.11 -4.78
C LEU A 46 22.46 -3.36 -3.90
N SER A 47 23.56 -3.46 -3.21
CA SER A 47 23.82 -4.49 -2.20
C SER A 47 24.31 -3.85 -0.89
N ALA A 48 24.47 -4.65 0.16
CA ALA A 48 25.09 -4.22 1.42
C ALA A 48 26.52 -3.63 1.25
N ARG A 49 27.17 -3.87 0.12
CA ARG A 49 28.53 -3.40 -0.18
C ARG A 49 28.55 -2.28 -1.25
N GLY A 50 27.42 -1.70 -1.56
CA GLY A 50 27.25 -0.72 -2.62
C GLY A 50 26.70 -1.30 -3.92
N LEU A 51 26.78 -0.53 -5.00
CA LEU A 51 26.27 -0.88 -6.32
C LEU A 51 27.00 -2.11 -6.88
N LEU A 52 26.23 -3.07 -7.41
CA LEU A 52 26.80 -4.24 -8.09
C LEU A 52 27.28 -3.83 -9.50
N SER A 53 28.33 -4.53 -10.00
CA SER A 53 28.69 -4.38 -11.41
C SER A 53 27.58 -4.91 -12.34
N PRO A 54 27.50 -4.44 -13.61
CA PRO A 54 26.50 -4.92 -14.57
C PRO A 54 26.48 -6.46 -14.71
N GLU A 55 27.65 -7.11 -14.72
CA GLU A 55 27.77 -8.57 -14.82
C GLU A 55 27.16 -9.28 -13.60
N LYS A 56 27.38 -8.74 -12.39
CA LYS A 56 26.81 -9.29 -11.14
C LYS A 56 25.30 -9.07 -11.10
N SER A 57 24.83 -7.88 -11.51
CA SER A 57 23.42 -7.57 -11.62
C SER A 57 22.73 -8.54 -12.59
N LYS A 58 23.30 -8.73 -13.79
CA LYS A 58 22.82 -9.70 -14.77
C LYS A 58 22.78 -11.12 -14.22
N ALA A 59 23.87 -11.59 -13.61
CA ALA A 59 23.95 -12.93 -13.04
C ALA A 59 22.88 -13.18 -11.96
N LEU A 60 22.55 -12.14 -11.17
CA LEU A 60 21.53 -12.21 -10.13
C LEU A 60 20.12 -12.30 -10.75
N MET A 61 19.82 -11.48 -11.78
CA MET A 61 18.56 -11.53 -12.52
C MET A 61 18.39 -12.85 -13.26
N ASP A 62 19.44 -13.36 -13.92
CA ASP A 62 19.43 -14.66 -14.58
C ASP A 62 19.19 -15.83 -13.60
N ARG A 63 19.77 -15.74 -12.39
CA ARG A 63 19.51 -16.73 -11.33
C ARG A 63 18.05 -16.70 -10.88
N LEU A 64 17.46 -15.52 -10.71
CA LEU A 64 16.05 -15.36 -10.36
C LEU A 64 15.16 -15.92 -11.48
N LYS A 65 15.45 -15.58 -12.73
CA LYS A 65 14.74 -16.09 -13.93
C LYS A 65 14.78 -17.62 -14.01
N ARG A 66 15.93 -18.24 -13.75
CA ARG A 66 16.06 -19.72 -13.72
C ARG A 66 15.31 -20.38 -12.55
N SER A 67 15.00 -19.66 -11.50
CA SER A 67 14.27 -20.20 -10.33
C SER A 67 12.77 -20.38 -10.59
N VAL A 68 12.23 -19.74 -11.62
CA VAL A 68 10.82 -19.78 -12.03
C VAL A 68 10.71 -20.37 -13.45
N ALA A 69 9.49 -20.63 -13.90
CA ALA A 69 9.31 -21.01 -15.32
C ALA A 69 9.76 -19.85 -16.24
N PRO A 70 10.19 -20.14 -17.48
CA PRO A 70 10.69 -19.12 -18.39
C PRO A 70 9.75 -17.91 -18.50
N THR A 71 10.30 -16.71 -18.33
CA THR A 71 9.56 -15.44 -18.40
C THR A 71 10.50 -14.30 -18.79
N ASP A 72 10.03 -13.39 -19.62
CA ASP A 72 10.70 -12.12 -19.95
C ASP A 72 10.20 -10.96 -19.10
N MET A 73 9.21 -11.22 -18.25
CA MET A 73 8.58 -10.23 -17.36
C MET A 73 9.62 -9.48 -16.53
N LEU A 74 10.59 -10.19 -15.93
CA LEU A 74 11.58 -9.59 -15.05
C LEU A 74 12.54 -8.64 -15.77
N GLU A 75 12.97 -8.98 -16.99
CA GLU A 75 13.85 -8.13 -17.81
C GLU A 75 13.11 -6.87 -18.25
N ARG A 76 11.90 -7.02 -18.77
CA ARG A 76 11.07 -5.90 -19.21
C ARG A 76 10.68 -4.98 -18.05
N TYR A 77 10.32 -5.58 -16.91
CA TYR A 77 10.02 -4.82 -15.70
C TYR A 77 11.26 -4.08 -15.18
N GLY A 78 12.43 -4.74 -15.16
CA GLY A 78 13.69 -4.13 -14.76
C GLY A 78 14.07 -2.93 -15.62
N ALA A 79 13.88 -3.02 -16.93
CA ALA A 79 14.14 -1.93 -17.89
C ALA A 79 13.22 -0.71 -17.63
N VAL A 80 11.93 -0.93 -17.34
CA VAL A 80 11.00 0.17 -16.99
C VAL A 80 11.40 0.81 -15.66
N ILE A 81 11.74 0.02 -14.64
CA ILE A 81 12.22 0.55 -13.36
C ILE A 81 13.42 1.48 -13.59
N GLU A 82 14.42 1.03 -14.33
CA GLU A 82 15.65 1.82 -14.60
C GLU A 82 15.32 3.13 -15.28
N SER A 83 14.35 3.15 -16.20
CA SER A 83 13.98 4.34 -16.96
C SER A 83 13.18 5.38 -16.18
N VAL A 84 12.42 4.97 -15.15
CA VAL A 84 11.47 5.86 -14.47
C VAL A 84 11.75 6.05 -12.98
N SER A 85 12.59 5.22 -12.37
CA SER A 85 12.74 5.13 -10.92
C SER A 85 14.10 5.62 -10.45
N GLY A 86 14.11 6.57 -9.50
CA GLY A 86 15.29 6.90 -8.71
C GLY A 86 15.56 5.91 -7.55
N SER A 87 14.73 4.85 -7.39
CA SER A 87 14.85 3.86 -6.30
C SER A 87 15.40 2.55 -6.84
N PRO A 88 16.62 2.12 -6.44
CA PRO A 88 17.26 0.93 -6.98
C PRO A 88 16.62 -0.36 -6.45
N LEU A 89 16.68 -1.42 -7.25
CA LEU A 89 16.52 -2.78 -6.73
C LEU A 89 17.65 -3.07 -5.74
N THR A 90 17.31 -3.56 -4.56
CA THR A 90 18.27 -3.83 -3.48
C THR A 90 18.32 -5.32 -3.18
N SER A 91 19.50 -5.91 -3.21
CA SER A 91 19.72 -7.34 -2.94
C SER A 91 20.04 -7.61 -1.47
N GLY A 92 19.83 -8.86 -1.04
CA GLY A 92 20.24 -9.30 0.29
C GLY A 92 19.18 -9.07 1.38
N ASN A 93 17.90 -8.96 1.01
CA ASN A 93 16.84 -8.71 1.98
C ASN A 93 16.12 -10.00 2.40
N LYS A 94 15.69 -10.04 3.66
CA LYS A 94 14.75 -11.00 4.20
C LYS A 94 13.39 -10.30 4.31
N VAL A 95 12.37 -10.91 3.74
CA VAL A 95 10.99 -10.42 3.79
C VAL A 95 10.13 -11.46 4.49
N THR A 96 9.33 -11.00 5.44
CA THR A 96 8.36 -11.81 6.18
C THR A 96 6.96 -11.28 5.92
N LEU A 97 6.08 -12.13 5.43
CA LEU A 97 4.68 -11.79 5.19
C LEU A 97 3.92 -11.75 6.52
N LEU A 98 3.18 -10.68 6.76
CA LEU A 98 2.36 -10.48 7.95
C LEU A 98 0.90 -10.37 7.52
N ILE A 99 0.12 -11.39 7.84
CA ILE A 99 -1.29 -11.48 7.48
C ILE A 99 -2.12 -10.99 8.64
N ASP A 100 -2.92 -9.94 8.39
CA ASP A 100 -3.80 -9.26 9.33
C ASP A 100 -3.11 -8.54 10.51
N GLY A 101 -3.86 -7.67 11.17
CA GLY A 101 -3.37 -6.81 12.23
C GLY A 101 -2.75 -7.52 13.43
N PRO A 102 -3.31 -8.62 13.96
CA PRO A 102 -2.72 -9.31 15.11
C PRO A 102 -1.28 -9.77 14.89
N ALA A 103 -0.95 -10.33 13.72
CA ALA A 103 0.40 -10.76 13.38
C ALA A 103 1.32 -9.54 13.20
N THR A 104 0.83 -8.51 12.50
CA THR A 104 1.58 -7.27 12.23
C THR A 104 1.89 -6.53 13.53
N TYR A 105 0.90 -6.28 14.37
CA TYR A 105 1.13 -5.57 15.64
C TYR A 105 2.05 -6.35 16.60
N ALA A 106 1.93 -7.68 16.66
CA ALA A 106 2.84 -8.48 17.47
C ALA A 106 4.30 -8.33 17.01
N ALA A 107 4.54 -8.33 15.69
CA ALA A 107 5.87 -8.13 15.12
C ALA A 107 6.38 -6.70 15.33
N MET A 108 5.53 -5.68 15.11
CA MET A 108 5.85 -4.26 15.33
C MET A 108 6.22 -3.99 16.79
N PHE A 109 5.41 -4.45 17.77
CA PHE A 109 5.70 -4.27 19.19
C PHE A 109 7.01 -4.94 19.58
N LYS A 110 7.25 -6.18 19.12
CA LYS A 110 8.51 -6.88 19.37
C LYS A 110 9.72 -6.09 18.85
N ALA A 111 9.63 -5.52 17.64
CA ALA A 111 10.70 -4.71 17.08
C ALA A 111 10.90 -3.41 17.88
N MET A 112 9.82 -2.68 18.18
CA MET A 112 9.88 -1.44 18.98
C MET A 112 10.43 -1.68 20.38
N GLU A 113 10.04 -2.77 21.05
CA GLU A 113 10.59 -3.17 22.37
C GLU A 113 12.10 -3.38 22.32
N SER A 114 12.62 -3.92 21.21
CA SER A 114 14.06 -4.17 21.01
C SER A 114 14.87 -2.94 20.60
N ALA A 115 14.23 -1.82 20.27
CA ALA A 115 14.87 -0.59 19.80
C ALA A 115 15.94 -0.06 20.78
N ARG A 116 17.06 0.42 20.24
CA ARG A 116 18.21 0.94 20.99
C ARG A 116 18.62 2.36 20.62
N ASP A 117 18.33 2.78 19.39
CA ASP A 117 18.76 4.06 18.83
C ASP A 117 17.59 4.96 18.47
N HIS A 118 16.71 4.51 17.54
CA HIS A 118 15.57 5.30 17.12
C HIS A 118 14.41 4.45 16.62
N ILE A 119 13.20 5.06 16.66
CA ILE A 119 11.96 4.55 16.08
C ILE A 119 11.36 5.65 15.21
N ASN A 120 11.15 5.38 13.93
CA ASN A 120 10.48 6.28 12.98
C ASN A 120 9.15 5.68 12.56
N ILE A 121 8.07 6.43 12.73
CA ILE A 121 6.70 6.03 12.38
C ILE A 121 6.12 7.07 11.44
N GLU A 122 5.62 6.65 10.29
CA GLU A 122 4.82 7.43 9.35
C GLU A 122 3.51 6.67 9.12
N THR A 123 2.36 7.30 9.40
CA THR A 123 1.07 6.62 9.33
C THR A 123 -0.05 7.55 8.90
N TYR A 124 -0.97 7.03 8.08
CA TYR A 124 -2.16 7.77 7.69
C TYR A 124 -3.13 7.95 8.87
N ILE A 125 -3.41 6.86 9.60
CA ILE A 125 -4.30 6.89 10.76
C ILE A 125 -3.56 6.42 12.00
N ILE A 126 -3.66 7.21 13.07
CA ILE A 126 -3.40 6.78 14.43
C ILE A 126 -4.58 7.24 15.30
N GLU A 127 -5.26 6.31 15.97
CA GLU A 127 -6.45 6.58 16.77
C GLU A 127 -6.16 6.58 18.28
N ASP A 128 -6.92 7.33 19.07
CA ASP A 128 -6.89 7.27 20.54
C ASP A 128 -7.80 6.13 21.05
N ASP A 129 -7.51 4.91 20.62
CA ASP A 129 -8.19 3.69 21.01
C ASP A 129 -7.24 2.73 21.75
N ALA A 130 -7.67 1.49 22.05
CA ALA A 130 -6.84 0.55 22.78
C ALA A 130 -5.51 0.24 22.08
N THR A 131 -5.51 0.14 20.74
CA THR A 131 -4.30 -0.11 19.94
C THR A 131 -3.40 1.13 19.89
N GLY A 132 -3.95 2.30 19.58
CA GLY A 132 -3.18 3.54 19.53
C GLY A 132 -2.58 3.91 20.88
N ARG A 133 -3.31 3.67 21.98
CA ARG A 133 -2.79 3.86 23.35
C ARG A 133 -1.62 2.93 23.63
N ARG A 134 -1.71 1.65 23.25
CA ARG A 134 -0.61 0.70 23.42
C ARG A 134 0.64 1.11 22.63
N PHE A 135 0.48 1.60 21.39
CA PHE A 135 1.59 2.16 20.62
C PHE A 135 2.16 3.40 21.29
N SER A 136 1.32 4.35 21.71
CA SER A 136 1.76 5.59 22.35
C SER A 136 2.47 5.33 23.69
N ASP A 137 2.00 4.38 24.49
CA ASP A 137 2.63 4.03 25.77
C ASP A 137 4.02 3.40 25.56
N LEU A 138 4.17 2.54 24.51
CA LEU A 138 5.48 1.99 24.16
C LEU A 138 6.42 3.08 23.60
N MET A 139 5.91 4.01 22.77
CA MET A 139 6.68 5.16 22.29
C MET A 139 7.20 6.01 23.46
N LEU A 140 6.33 6.34 24.42
CA LEU A 140 6.69 7.09 25.63
C LEU A 140 7.75 6.38 26.46
N LYS A 141 7.57 5.08 26.68
CA LYS A 141 8.56 4.25 27.41
C LYS A 141 9.92 4.26 26.69
N LYS A 142 9.93 4.03 25.36
CA LYS A 142 11.19 3.99 24.59
C LYS A 142 11.88 5.37 24.57
N GLN A 143 11.11 6.46 24.47
CA GLN A 143 11.65 7.81 24.56
C GLN A 143 12.28 8.06 25.95
N ALA A 144 11.65 7.62 27.03
CA ALA A 144 12.20 7.70 28.39
C ALA A 144 13.46 6.82 28.57
N ASP A 145 13.54 5.68 27.86
CA ASP A 145 14.71 4.81 27.81
C ASP A 145 15.86 5.39 26.94
N GLY A 146 15.72 6.61 26.40
CA GLY A 146 16.74 7.30 25.59
C GLY A 146 16.72 6.97 24.09
N VAL A 147 15.76 6.16 23.64
CA VAL A 147 15.52 5.89 22.20
C VAL A 147 14.79 7.09 21.59
N GLN A 148 15.32 7.65 20.51
CA GLN A 148 14.64 8.74 19.79
C GLN A 148 13.41 8.23 19.05
N VAL A 149 12.24 8.79 19.37
CA VAL A 149 10.99 8.48 18.66
C VAL A 149 10.57 9.65 17.80
N ASN A 150 10.29 9.38 16.52
CA ASN A 150 9.79 10.35 15.54
C ASN A 150 8.50 9.82 14.92
N LEU A 151 7.45 10.63 14.95
CA LEU A 151 6.12 10.29 14.43
C LEU A 151 5.69 11.32 13.39
N ILE A 152 5.40 10.85 12.18
CA ILE A 152 4.61 11.57 11.17
C ILE A 152 3.21 10.96 11.18
N TYR A 153 2.18 11.79 11.30
CA TYR A 153 0.80 11.36 11.11
C TYR A 153 0.08 12.27 10.12
N ASP A 154 -0.78 11.70 9.31
CA ASP A 154 -1.62 12.48 8.41
C ASP A 154 -2.75 13.18 9.19
N SER A 155 -2.89 14.49 8.99
CA SER A 155 -3.85 15.30 9.74
C SER A 155 -5.31 15.04 9.35
N ARG A 156 -5.56 14.59 8.11
CA ARG A 156 -6.89 14.23 7.61
C ARG A 156 -7.27 12.81 8.05
N GLY A 157 -6.35 11.85 7.90
CA GLY A 157 -6.57 10.48 8.33
C GLY A 157 -6.77 10.34 9.84
N SER A 158 -6.03 11.15 10.61
CA SER A 158 -6.09 11.14 12.09
C SER A 158 -6.98 12.24 12.66
N ILE A 159 -7.93 12.81 11.88
CA ILE A 159 -8.77 13.93 12.29
C ILE A 159 -9.65 13.61 13.52
N GLY A 160 -9.98 12.33 13.72
CA GLY A 160 -10.74 11.84 14.87
C GLY A 160 -9.93 11.74 16.16
N THR A 161 -8.60 11.86 16.09
CA THR A 161 -7.73 11.71 17.25
C THR A 161 -7.57 13.05 17.97
N PRO A 162 -7.89 13.12 19.26
CA PRO A 162 -7.92 14.38 19.98
C PRO A 162 -6.50 14.95 20.16
N ALA A 163 -6.38 16.29 20.10
CA ALA A 163 -5.10 16.99 20.23
C ALA A 163 -4.30 16.62 21.51
N PRO A 164 -4.91 16.37 22.68
CA PRO A 164 -4.20 15.93 23.88
C PRO A 164 -3.42 14.63 23.70
N PHE A 165 -3.87 13.69 22.81
CA PHE A 165 -3.13 12.48 22.50
C PHE A 165 -1.72 12.79 21.94
N PHE A 166 -1.66 13.68 20.96
CA PHE A 166 -0.39 14.11 20.36
C PHE A 166 0.42 15.03 21.28
N GLN A 167 -0.27 15.84 22.11
CA GLN A 167 0.41 16.73 23.06
C GLN A 167 1.17 15.94 24.10
N ARG A 168 0.58 14.86 24.65
CA ARG A 168 1.26 13.94 25.60
C ARG A 168 2.57 13.38 25.02
N LEU A 169 2.60 13.05 23.74
CA LEU A 169 3.81 12.56 23.06
C LEU A 169 4.87 13.68 22.95
N ARG A 170 4.47 14.90 22.58
CA ARG A 170 5.36 16.06 22.48
C ARG A 170 5.97 16.43 23.82
N ASP A 171 5.15 16.46 24.88
CA ASP A 171 5.58 16.81 26.23
C ASP A 171 6.66 15.83 26.78
N ALA A 172 6.63 14.60 26.30
CA ALA A 172 7.66 13.59 26.59
C ALA A 172 8.92 13.68 25.69
N GLY A 173 9.01 14.67 24.79
CA GLY A 173 10.16 14.87 23.91
C GLY A 173 10.12 14.07 22.59
N ILE A 174 9.04 13.35 22.30
CA ILE A 174 8.84 12.69 21.02
C ILE A 174 8.66 13.75 19.93
N GLN A 175 9.37 13.61 18.82
CA GLN A 175 9.20 14.49 17.66
C GLN A 175 7.93 14.10 16.90
N VAL A 176 6.90 14.98 16.95
CA VAL A 176 5.59 14.69 16.34
C VAL A 176 5.27 15.71 15.26
N LEU A 177 5.23 15.25 14.03
CA LEU A 177 4.95 16.04 12.83
C LEU A 177 3.56 15.72 12.28
N ALA A 178 2.71 16.74 12.17
CA ALA A 178 1.44 16.66 11.47
C ALA A 178 1.66 16.90 9.98
N PHE A 179 1.38 15.91 9.15
CA PHE A 179 1.42 16.07 7.70
C PHE A 179 0.20 16.88 7.23
N ASN A 180 0.40 17.91 6.43
CA ASN A 180 -0.61 18.81 5.89
C ASN A 180 -1.70 19.18 6.92
N PRO A 181 -1.37 19.99 7.97
CA PRO A 181 -2.32 20.33 9.04
C PRO A 181 -3.65 20.85 8.50
N VAL A 182 -4.78 20.28 8.95
CA VAL A 182 -6.12 20.71 8.51
C VAL A 182 -6.42 22.15 8.89
N ASN A 183 -5.78 22.68 9.97
CA ASN A 183 -5.92 24.09 10.35
C ASN A 183 -5.15 24.98 9.35
N PRO A 184 -5.83 25.83 8.56
CA PRO A 184 -5.18 26.67 7.55
C PRO A 184 -4.21 27.70 8.14
N LEU A 185 -4.34 28.08 9.42
CA LEU A 185 -3.38 28.95 10.11
C LEU A 185 -2.02 28.28 10.34
N LYS A 186 -1.95 26.96 10.25
CA LYS A 186 -0.72 26.14 10.30
C LYS A 186 -0.26 25.71 8.91
N ALA A 187 -0.95 26.16 7.85
CA ALA A 187 -0.64 25.84 6.47
C ALA A 187 0.78 26.29 6.08
N ARG A 188 1.47 25.46 5.29
CA ARG A 188 2.82 25.73 4.78
C ARG A 188 2.74 25.98 3.27
N LYS A 189 3.81 26.50 2.64
CA LYS A 189 3.82 26.92 1.23
C LYS A 189 3.43 25.83 0.22
N SER A 190 3.63 24.54 0.57
CA SER A 190 3.24 23.35 -0.21
C SER A 190 1.96 22.66 0.30
N TRP A 191 1.21 23.33 1.17
CA TRP A 191 0.05 22.77 1.82
C TRP A 191 -1.12 22.53 0.86
N SER A 192 -1.71 21.35 0.94
CA SER A 192 -2.95 21.01 0.24
C SER A 192 -3.76 19.99 1.03
N VAL A 193 -5.00 20.33 1.38
CA VAL A 193 -5.94 19.38 2.02
C VAL A 193 -6.22 18.18 1.10
N ALA A 194 -6.06 18.36 -0.21
CA ALA A 194 -6.27 17.31 -1.20
C ALA A 194 -5.06 16.38 -1.39
N HIS A 195 -3.98 16.56 -0.61
CA HIS A 195 -2.76 15.77 -0.66
C HIS A 195 -2.51 15.10 0.70
N PRO A 196 -3.12 13.95 0.99
CA PRO A 196 -2.85 13.17 2.19
C PRO A 196 -1.58 12.32 2.04
N ASP A 197 -0.95 12.06 3.19
CA ASP A 197 0.08 11.04 3.32
C ASP A 197 -0.55 9.70 3.66
N HIS A 198 -0.65 8.83 2.65
CA HIS A 198 -1.26 7.52 2.82
C HIS A 198 -0.23 6.42 3.08
N ARG A 199 1.06 6.76 3.27
CA ARG A 199 2.13 5.83 3.62
C ARG A 199 1.92 5.23 5.01
N LYS A 200 2.41 4.02 5.21
CA LYS A 200 2.49 3.34 6.49
C LYS A 200 3.86 2.70 6.59
N ILE A 201 4.72 3.33 7.37
CA ILE A 201 6.12 2.94 7.54
C ILE A 201 6.45 2.93 9.04
N LEU A 202 6.98 1.84 9.55
CA LEU A 202 7.61 1.77 10.87
C LEU A 202 9.04 1.29 10.68
N ILE A 203 10.02 2.08 11.10
CA ILE A 203 11.44 1.72 11.04
C ILE A 203 12.02 1.71 12.45
N VAL A 204 12.75 0.65 12.77
CA VAL A 204 13.42 0.52 14.08
C VAL A 204 14.93 0.40 13.87
N ASP A 205 15.68 1.30 14.50
CA ASP A 205 17.15 1.38 14.48
C ASP A 205 17.77 1.41 13.07
N GLY A 206 16.98 1.78 12.02
CA GLY A 206 17.40 1.69 10.63
C GLY A 206 17.70 0.26 10.15
N LYS A 207 17.26 -0.78 10.86
CA LYS A 207 17.59 -2.20 10.61
C LYS A 207 16.41 -3.05 10.18
N VAL A 208 15.20 -2.70 10.60
CA VAL A 208 13.96 -3.38 10.23
C VAL A 208 12.92 -2.35 9.86
N VAL A 209 12.16 -2.63 8.81
CA VAL A 209 11.03 -1.83 8.37
C VAL A 209 9.77 -2.68 8.25
N PHE A 210 8.62 -2.07 8.57
CA PHE A 210 7.29 -2.58 8.32
C PHE A 210 6.58 -1.65 7.35
N THR A 211 5.89 -2.20 6.37
CA THR A 211 5.04 -1.45 5.44
C THR A 211 3.92 -2.32 4.90
N GLY A 212 2.80 -1.70 4.54
CA GLY A 212 1.61 -2.39 4.02
C GLY A 212 0.36 -1.54 4.09
N GLY A 213 -0.79 -2.18 4.34
CA GLY A 213 -2.09 -1.51 4.40
C GLY A 213 -2.51 -1.09 5.81
N ILE A 214 -1.89 -1.62 6.87
CA ILE A 214 -2.36 -1.53 8.25
C ILE A 214 -2.00 -0.18 8.88
N ASN A 215 -3.03 0.51 9.40
CA ASN A 215 -2.88 1.71 10.21
C ASN A 215 -2.81 1.38 11.71
N ILE A 216 -2.65 2.39 12.56
CA ILE A 216 -2.62 2.23 14.03
C ILE A 216 -4.03 2.47 14.58
N SER A 217 -4.85 1.41 14.59
CA SER A 217 -6.24 1.45 15.08
C SER A 217 -6.71 0.05 15.51
N SER A 218 -7.61 0.01 16.48
CA SER A 218 -8.22 -1.23 16.97
C SER A 218 -9.09 -1.94 15.95
N VAL A 219 -9.48 -1.31 14.85
CA VAL A 219 -10.24 -1.97 13.78
C VAL A 219 -9.45 -3.11 13.15
N TYR A 220 -8.11 -3.03 13.14
CA TYR A 220 -7.22 -4.09 12.66
C TYR A 220 -6.85 -5.12 13.74
N SER A 221 -7.27 -4.95 14.99
CA SER A 221 -6.88 -5.85 16.10
C SER A 221 -7.51 -7.24 16.04
N SER A 222 -8.45 -7.47 15.12
CA SER A 222 -9.07 -8.77 14.85
C SER A 222 -8.72 -9.28 13.45
N SER A 223 -8.73 -10.63 13.28
CA SER A 223 -8.46 -11.26 12.00
C SER A 223 -9.63 -12.17 11.60
N PRO A 224 -10.02 -12.19 10.30
CA PRO A 224 -10.96 -13.19 9.80
C PRO A 224 -10.47 -14.63 10.02
N SER A 225 -9.17 -14.84 9.94
CA SER A 225 -8.52 -16.16 10.12
C SER A 225 -8.60 -16.69 11.57
N GLY A 226 -8.72 -15.78 12.56
CA GLY A 226 -8.83 -16.13 13.98
C GLY A 226 -10.22 -16.59 14.41
N ARG A 227 -11.25 -16.38 13.59
CA ARG A 227 -12.58 -16.95 13.83
C ARG A 227 -12.55 -18.42 13.47
N ARG A 228 -12.37 -19.30 14.49
CA ARG A 228 -12.48 -20.76 14.32
C ARG A 228 -13.76 -21.09 13.53
N ARG A 229 -13.62 -21.76 12.37
CA ARG A 229 -14.67 -22.54 11.74
C ARG A 229 -15.18 -23.59 12.74
N GLY A 230 -16.11 -23.24 13.62
CA GLY A 230 -16.59 -24.19 14.63
C GLY A 230 -17.20 -23.58 15.89
N SER A 231 -17.02 -22.29 16.16
CA SER A 231 -17.88 -21.63 17.13
C SER A 231 -19.23 -21.42 16.46
N GLY A 232 -20.22 -22.24 16.77
CA GLY A 232 -21.61 -22.14 16.27
C GLY A 232 -22.33 -20.83 16.66
N VAL A 233 -21.61 -19.80 16.97
CA VAL A 233 -22.09 -18.44 17.17
C VAL A 233 -22.25 -17.83 15.77
N LYS A 234 -23.46 -17.88 15.24
CA LYS A 234 -23.87 -17.02 14.12
C LYS A 234 -23.48 -15.60 14.49
N PRO A 235 -22.80 -14.82 13.62
CA PRO A 235 -22.57 -13.41 13.89
C PRO A 235 -23.90 -12.76 14.23
N GLY A 236 -24.04 -12.25 15.43
CA GLY A 236 -25.19 -11.41 15.74
C GLY A 236 -25.20 -10.28 14.72
N LYS A 237 -26.36 -9.84 14.24
CA LYS A 237 -26.56 -8.78 13.22
C LYS A 237 -25.86 -7.43 13.55
N THR A 238 -25.12 -7.34 14.64
CA THR A 238 -24.57 -6.10 15.23
C THR A 238 -23.05 -6.07 15.41
N ALA A 239 -22.32 -7.20 15.21
CA ALA A 239 -20.87 -7.19 15.37
C ALA A 239 -20.21 -6.68 14.05
N PRO A 240 -19.29 -5.68 14.12
CA PRO A 240 -18.58 -5.20 12.95
C PRO A 240 -17.75 -6.32 12.33
N LEU A 241 -17.63 -6.27 10.99
CA LEU A 241 -16.78 -7.21 10.26
C LEU A 241 -15.32 -7.01 10.66
N PRO A 242 -14.52 -8.09 10.81
CA PRO A 242 -13.07 -7.96 11.01
C PRO A 242 -12.43 -7.39 9.75
N TRP A 243 -11.32 -6.66 9.92
CA TRP A 243 -10.53 -6.16 8.81
C TRP A 243 -9.54 -7.21 8.33
N ARG A 244 -9.44 -7.35 7.00
CA ARG A 244 -8.46 -8.20 6.31
C ARG A 244 -7.44 -7.32 5.63
N ASP A 245 -6.19 -7.36 6.11
CA ASP A 245 -5.12 -6.55 5.56
C ASP A 245 -3.79 -7.32 5.52
N THR A 246 -2.75 -6.72 4.95
CA THR A 246 -1.44 -7.35 4.75
C THR A 246 -0.32 -6.33 4.88
N ASP A 247 0.69 -6.68 5.67
CA ASP A 247 1.95 -5.96 5.79
C ASP A 247 3.13 -6.89 5.52
N VAL A 248 4.30 -6.32 5.40
CA VAL A 248 5.59 -7.03 5.39
C VAL A 248 6.55 -6.45 6.43
N GLN A 249 7.33 -7.33 7.04
CA GLN A 249 8.53 -6.97 7.78
C GLN A 249 9.74 -7.25 6.89
N ILE A 250 10.63 -6.27 6.75
CA ILE A 250 11.81 -6.38 5.90
C ILE A 250 13.07 -6.07 6.72
N GLU A 251 14.07 -6.93 6.59
CA GLU A 251 15.40 -6.77 7.16
C GLU A 251 16.43 -6.83 6.03
N GLY A 252 17.47 -6.01 6.08
CA GLY A 252 18.52 -5.97 5.07
C GLY A 252 18.70 -4.59 4.44
N PRO A 253 19.50 -4.50 3.36
CA PRO A 253 19.97 -3.22 2.83
C PRO A 253 18.85 -2.27 2.35
N VAL A 254 17.71 -2.77 1.91
CA VAL A 254 16.58 -1.93 1.44
C VAL A 254 15.97 -1.06 2.55
N VAL A 255 16.19 -1.39 3.81
CA VAL A 255 15.69 -0.57 4.94
C VAL A 255 16.21 0.87 4.83
N ALA A 256 17.41 1.07 4.30
CA ALA A 256 17.96 2.40 4.06
C ALA A 256 17.12 3.22 3.06
N GLU A 257 16.52 2.59 2.06
CA GLU A 257 15.67 3.29 1.07
C GLU A 257 14.32 3.72 1.71
N PHE A 258 13.70 2.88 2.54
CA PHE A 258 12.52 3.29 3.32
C PHE A 258 12.86 4.39 4.34
N GLN A 259 14.05 4.34 4.94
CA GLN A 259 14.53 5.39 5.85
C GLN A 259 14.69 6.72 5.13
N LYS A 260 15.18 6.74 3.87
CA LYS A 260 15.23 7.95 3.04
C LYS A 260 13.84 8.52 2.82
N LEU A 261 12.86 7.70 2.41
CA LEU A 261 11.48 8.14 2.20
C LEU A 261 10.90 8.83 3.43
N PHE A 262 11.08 8.24 4.63
CA PHE A 262 10.64 8.85 5.88
C PHE A 262 11.30 10.22 6.13
N LEU A 263 12.63 10.31 5.95
CA LEU A 263 13.38 11.55 6.19
C LEU A 263 13.05 12.62 5.15
N GLU A 264 12.80 12.24 3.91
CA GLU A 264 12.34 13.13 2.84
C GLU A 264 10.97 13.72 3.16
N THR A 265 10.01 12.90 3.60
CA THR A 265 8.69 13.38 4.08
C THR A 265 8.87 14.36 5.24
N TRP A 266 9.71 14.00 6.22
CA TRP A 266 10.01 14.87 7.36
C TRP A 266 10.55 16.23 6.93
N GLN A 267 11.50 16.24 6.01
CA GLN A 267 12.14 17.45 5.50
C GLN A 267 11.18 18.30 4.63
N LEU A 268 10.43 17.67 3.72
CA LEU A 268 9.45 18.33 2.85
C LEU A 268 8.36 19.02 3.67
N GLN A 269 7.92 18.38 4.75
CA GLN A 269 6.96 18.94 5.71
C GLN A 269 7.62 19.91 6.70
N LYS A 270 8.91 20.30 6.51
CA LYS A 270 9.65 21.23 7.36
C LYS A 270 9.58 20.85 8.85
N GLY A 271 9.71 19.56 9.14
CA GLY A 271 9.87 19.06 10.49
C GLY A 271 11.06 19.70 11.20
N ALA A 272 11.04 19.78 12.53
CA ALA A 272 12.18 20.24 13.31
C ALA A 272 13.43 19.39 13.01
N LYS A 273 14.61 19.98 13.18
CA LYS A 273 15.86 19.22 13.02
C LYS A 273 15.84 18.00 13.96
N LEU A 274 15.94 16.82 13.39
CA LEU A 274 16.01 15.57 14.17
C LEU A 274 17.35 15.50 14.90
N PRO A 275 17.38 14.94 16.13
CA PRO A 275 18.62 14.65 16.85
C PRO A 275 19.54 13.73 16.04
N GLU A 276 20.84 13.86 16.24
CA GLU A 276 21.81 12.94 15.63
C GLU A 276 21.60 11.52 16.15
N ARG A 277 21.38 10.60 15.21
CA ARG A 277 21.19 9.17 15.43
C ARG A 277 21.81 8.40 14.27
N LYS A 278 22.02 7.10 14.45
CA LYS A 278 22.52 6.25 13.36
C LYS A 278 21.39 5.83 12.44
N TYR A 279 20.75 6.81 11.75
CA TYR A 279 19.62 6.56 10.84
C TYR A 279 19.97 5.61 9.69
N PHE A 280 21.24 5.58 9.29
CA PHE A 280 21.78 4.70 8.27
C PHE A 280 22.92 3.84 8.86
N PRO A 281 22.60 2.78 9.60
CA PRO A 281 23.60 1.84 10.09
C PRO A 281 24.19 1.02 8.94
N ASP A 282 25.35 0.40 9.16
CA ASP A 282 25.91 -0.59 8.24
C ASP A 282 25.00 -1.82 8.19
N LEU A 283 24.27 -2.01 7.10
CA LEU A 283 23.35 -3.10 6.90
C LEU A 283 24.05 -4.28 6.23
N LYS A 284 23.83 -5.49 6.77
CA LYS A 284 24.30 -6.73 6.16
C LYS A 284 23.18 -7.41 5.39
N ALA A 285 23.54 -8.29 4.47
CA ALA A 285 22.57 -9.15 3.83
C ALA A 285 21.89 -10.04 4.89
N ALA A 286 20.54 -9.97 4.94
CA ALA A 286 19.70 -10.74 5.86
C ALA A 286 18.99 -11.91 5.19
N GLY A 287 18.91 -11.89 3.83
CA GLY A 287 18.21 -12.89 3.04
C GLY A 287 18.61 -12.87 1.57
N LYS A 288 17.72 -13.37 0.70
CA LYS A 288 18.00 -13.54 -0.73
C LYS A 288 17.05 -12.73 -1.64
N ALA A 289 16.07 -12.03 -1.08
CA ALA A 289 15.11 -11.28 -1.89
C ALA A 289 15.76 -10.02 -2.48
N LEU A 290 15.39 -9.73 -3.74
CA LEU A 290 15.55 -8.42 -4.33
C LEU A 290 14.31 -7.60 -3.95
N VAL A 291 14.51 -6.44 -3.37
CA VAL A 291 13.42 -5.57 -2.91
C VAL A 291 13.66 -4.15 -3.40
N GLN A 292 12.58 -3.49 -3.81
CA GLN A 292 12.56 -2.08 -4.14
C GLN A 292 11.59 -1.36 -3.20
N ALA A 293 12.03 -0.27 -2.59
CA ALA A 293 11.16 0.66 -1.89
C ALA A 293 10.60 1.68 -2.89
N VAL A 294 9.32 1.60 -3.17
CA VAL A 294 8.66 2.45 -4.18
C VAL A 294 7.85 3.52 -3.46
N GLY A 295 8.38 4.73 -3.37
CA GLY A 295 7.64 5.91 -2.96
C GLY A 295 7.00 6.60 -4.17
N SER A 296 5.85 7.22 -3.98
CA SER A 296 5.19 8.07 -4.98
C SER A 296 4.55 9.26 -4.30
N SER A 297 4.68 10.43 -4.89
CA SER A 297 4.13 11.68 -4.38
C SER A 297 3.46 12.49 -5.49
N PRO A 298 2.43 13.31 -5.18
CA PRO A 298 1.71 14.11 -6.19
C PRO A 298 2.57 15.09 -6.97
N GLY A 299 3.68 15.56 -6.37
CA GLY A 299 4.65 16.46 -7.03
C GLY A 299 5.53 15.79 -8.09
N GLU A 300 5.59 14.47 -8.12
CA GLU A 300 6.40 13.71 -9.07
C GLU A 300 5.66 13.50 -10.39
N SER A 301 6.33 13.79 -11.51
CA SER A 301 5.74 13.63 -12.85
C SER A 301 5.57 12.18 -13.27
N ASN A 302 6.42 11.28 -12.75
CA ASN A 302 6.47 9.88 -13.15
C ASN A 302 5.40 9.00 -12.51
N ARG A 303 4.75 9.43 -11.40
CA ARG A 303 3.72 8.64 -10.71
C ARG A 303 4.14 7.17 -10.55
N LEU A 304 5.25 6.95 -9.90
CA LEU A 304 6.01 5.72 -9.93
C LEU A 304 5.18 4.47 -9.58
N THR A 305 4.36 4.50 -8.52
CA THR A 305 3.50 3.36 -8.15
C THR A 305 2.53 2.99 -9.28
N PHE A 306 1.96 3.97 -9.99
CA PHE A 306 1.08 3.74 -11.12
C PHE A 306 1.81 3.06 -12.29
N VAL A 307 2.95 3.64 -12.70
CA VAL A 307 3.75 3.09 -13.81
C VAL A 307 4.17 1.66 -13.53
N LEU A 308 4.67 1.38 -12.31
CA LEU A 308 5.13 0.05 -11.93
C LEU A 308 3.99 -0.99 -11.89
N TYR A 309 2.81 -0.62 -11.40
CA TYR A 309 1.66 -1.52 -11.42
C TYR A 309 1.22 -1.84 -12.85
N VAL A 310 1.02 -0.82 -13.69
CA VAL A 310 0.55 -1.03 -15.06
C VAL A 310 1.59 -1.77 -15.89
N ALA A 311 2.89 -1.48 -15.72
CA ALA A 311 3.97 -2.22 -16.38
C ALA A 311 3.99 -3.69 -15.96
N ALA A 312 3.93 -3.99 -14.66
CA ALA A 312 3.90 -5.36 -14.16
C ALA A 312 2.69 -6.16 -14.68
N ILE A 313 1.49 -5.54 -14.71
CA ILE A 313 0.29 -6.12 -15.30
C ILE A 313 0.48 -6.38 -16.81
N THR A 314 1.05 -5.42 -17.53
CA THR A 314 1.29 -5.52 -18.97
C THR A 314 2.26 -6.65 -19.32
N PHE A 315 3.29 -6.84 -18.50
CA PHE A 315 4.32 -7.86 -18.73
C PHE A 315 3.99 -9.23 -18.14
N SER A 316 2.87 -9.38 -17.44
CA SER A 316 2.43 -10.68 -16.93
C SER A 316 2.25 -11.70 -18.05
N GLU A 317 2.71 -12.94 -17.83
CA GLU A 317 2.71 -13.98 -18.87
C GLU A 317 1.87 -15.21 -18.49
N ARG A 318 1.75 -15.55 -17.19
CA ARG A 318 1.07 -16.76 -16.73
C ARG A 318 -0.05 -16.50 -15.73
N SER A 319 0.25 -15.74 -14.68
CA SER A 319 -0.68 -15.48 -13.60
C SER A 319 -0.56 -14.04 -13.11
N LEU A 320 -1.70 -13.45 -12.81
CA LEU A 320 -1.82 -12.14 -12.18
C LEU A 320 -2.90 -12.22 -11.13
N HIS A 321 -2.49 -12.23 -9.86
CA HIS A 321 -3.37 -12.33 -8.72
C HIS A 321 -3.26 -11.04 -7.89
N LEU A 322 -4.35 -10.29 -7.79
CA LEU A 322 -4.41 -8.97 -7.18
C LEU A 322 -5.49 -8.93 -6.11
N THR A 323 -5.14 -8.39 -4.94
CA THR A 323 -6.09 -8.03 -3.88
C THR A 323 -6.06 -6.53 -3.67
N ASN A 324 -7.20 -5.86 -3.74
CA ASN A 324 -7.23 -4.41 -3.58
C ASN A 324 -8.49 -3.92 -2.88
N ALA A 325 -8.32 -3.02 -1.90
CA ALA A 325 -9.39 -2.49 -1.05
C ALA A 325 -10.32 -1.54 -1.78
N TYR A 326 -9.75 -0.60 -2.54
CA TYR A 326 -10.50 0.41 -3.31
C TYR A 326 -10.09 0.29 -4.77
N PHE A 327 -10.96 -0.36 -5.54
CA PHE A 327 -10.71 -0.68 -6.93
C PHE A 327 -11.58 0.19 -7.84
N VAL A 328 -11.09 1.37 -8.18
CA VAL A 328 -11.70 2.30 -9.14
C VAL A 328 -10.66 2.65 -10.22
N PRO A 329 -10.27 1.65 -11.03
CA PRO A 329 -9.12 1.75 -11.91
C PRO A 329 -9.33 2.78 -13.03
N ASP A 330 -8.22 3.36 -13.47
CA ASP A 330 -8.18 4.16 -14.70
C ASP A 330 -8.26 3.28 -15.96
N ASP A 331 -8.38 3.93 -17.12
CA ASP A 331 -8.58 3.20 -18.37
C ASP A 331 -7.33 2.43 -18.83
N GLN A 332 -6.09 2.85 -18.47
CA GLN A 332 -4.86 2.11 -18.79
C GLN A 332 -4.77 0.82 -17.97
N THR A 333 -5.06 0.90 -16.66
CA THR A 333 -5.12 -0.27 -15.78
C THR A 333 -6.18 -1.28 -16.24
N VAL A 334 -7.39 -0.80 -16.58
CA VAL A 334 -8.46 -1.67 -17.12
C VAL A 334 -8.03 -2.34 -18.42
N SER A 335 -7.39 -1.60 -19.33
CA SER A 335 -6.90 -2.16 -20.59
C SER A 335 -5.82 -3.20 -20.35
N ALA A 336 -4.82 -2.92 -19.51
CA ALA A 336 -3.75 -3.85 -19.19
C ALA A 336 -4.28 -5.18 -18.59
N LEU A 337 -5.23 -5.12 -17.65
CA LEU A 337 -5.87 -6.32 -17.07
C LEU A 337 -6.62 -7.15 -18.13
N ARG A 338 -7.39 -6.49 -18.98
CA ARG A 338 -8.15 -7.14 -20.04
C ARG A 338 -7.25 -7.79 -21.09
N ASP A 339 -6.19 -7.09 -21.48
CA ASP A 339 -5.26 -7.58 -22.50
C ASP A 339 -4.39 -8.72 -21.94
N ALA A 340 -4.01 -8.69 -20.65
CA ALA A 340 -3.39 -9.84 -19.99
C ALA A 340 -4.31 -11.07 -20.03
N ALA A 341 -5.58 -10.95 -19.65
CA ALA A 341 -6.54 -12.05 -19.71
C ALA A 341 -6.74 -12.58 -21.15
N ARG A 342 -6.80 -11.70 -22.15
CA ARG A 342 -6.91 -12.09 -23.57
C ARG A 342 -5.67 -12.80 -24.10
N ARG A 343 -4.48 -12.50 -23.56
CA ARG A 343 -3.25 -13.25 -23.86
C ARG A 343 -3.21 -14.63 -23.22
N GLY A 344 -4.19 -14.99 -22.38
CA GLY A 344 -4.26 -16.28 -21.68
C GLY A 344 -3.68 -16.26 -20.27
N VAL A 345 -3.31 -15.10 -19.74
CA VAL A 345 -2.86 -14.96 -18.34
C VAL A 345 -4.04 -15.28 -17.39
N ASP A 346 -3.81 -16.07 -16.36
CA ASP A 346 -4.81 -16.35 -15.31
C ASP A 346 -4.95 -15.12 -14.41
N VAL A 347 -5.82 -14.19 -14.80
CA VAL A 347 -6.06 -12.94 -14.08
C VAL A 347 -7.18 -13.12 -13.08
N LYS A 348 -6.86 -12.99 -11.78
CA LYS A 348 -7.82 -13.07 -10.67
C LYS A 348 -7.73 -11.83 -9.78
N LEU A 349 -8.87 -11.25 -9.46
CA LEU A 349 -8.97 -10.11 -8.55
C LEU A 349 -9.82 -10.48 -7.33
N VAL A 350 -9.29 -10.28 -6.12
CA VAL A 350 -10.05 -10.32 -4.87
C VAL A 350 -10.35 -8.88 -4.46
N LEU A 351 -11.63 -8.54 -4.43
CA LEU A 351 -12.15 -7.20 -4.21
C LEU A 351 -13.12 -7.18 -3.02
N PRO A 352 -13.43 -6.03 -2.42
CA PRO A 352 -14.35 -5.95 -1.31
C PRO A 352 -15.78 -6.27 -1.76
N GLY A 353 -16.47 -7.12 -1.01
CA GLY A 353 -17.92 -7.32 -1.15
C GLY A 353 -18.72 -6.36 -0.27
N SER A 354 -18.04 -5.74 0.72
CA SER A 354 -18.53 -4.72 1.61
C SER A 354 -17.39 -3.77 1.97
N THR A 355 -17.68 -2.49 2.18
CA THR A 355 -16.69 -1.44 2.42
C THR A 355 -17.27 -0.35 3.34
N ASP A 356 -16.41 0.43 3.95
CA ASP A 356 -16.73 1.66 4.68
C ASP A 356 -17.15 2.82 3.73
N VAL A 357 -16.75 2.78 2.44
CA VAL A 357 -17.07 3.80 1.42
C VAL A 357 -17.89 3.22 0.28
N SER A 358 -19.23 3.20 0.44
CA SER A 358 -20.16 2.60 -0.54
C SER A 358 -20.05 3.16 -1.96
N LEU A 359 -19.66 4.45 -2.10
CA LEU A 359 -19.51 5.09 -3.40
C LEU A 359 -18.35 4.47 -4.19
N THR A 360 -17.22 4.19 -3.52
CA THR A 360 -16.04 3.53 -4.12
C THR A 360 -16.37 2.11 -4.58
N LEU A 361 -17.12 1.34 -3.77
CA LEU A 361 -17.56 0.00 -4.14
C LEU A 361 -18.40 0.01 -5.42
N ASN A 362 -19.39 0.92 -5.50
CA ASN A 362 -20.26 1.02 -6.67
C ASN A 362 -19.49 1.50 -7.92
N ALA A 363 -18.57 2.45 -7.77
CA ALA A 363 -17.71 2.89 -8.86
C ALA A 363 -16.81 1.76 -9.41
N GLY A 364 -16.28 0.92 -8.53
CA GLY A 364 -15.49 -0.27 -8.90
C GLY A 364 -16.32 -1.32 -9.64
N ARG A 365 -17.52 -1.61 -9.16
CA ARG A 365 -18.46 -2.57 -9.78
C ARG A 365 -18.87 -2.19 -11.21
N TYR A 366 -18.82 -0.92 -11.57
CA TYR A 366 -19.04 -0.45 -12.93
C TYR A 366 -18.13 -1.15 -13.95
N TYR A 367 -16.90 -1.49 -13.57
CA TYR A 367 -15.93 -2.12 -14.46
C TYR A 367 -16.09 -3.64 -14.58
N TYR A 368 -16.84 -4.30 -13.69
CA TYR A 368 -16.93 -5.77 -13.62
C TYR A 368 -17.38 -6.39 -14.94
N SER A 369 -18.43 -5.84 -15.59
CA SER A 369 -18.91 -6.37 -16.87
C SER A 369 -17.82 -6.36 -17.95
N ARG A 370 -16.95 -5.33 -17.97
CA ARG A 370 -15.88 -5.19 -18.97
C ARG A 370 -14.75 -6.18 -18.69
N LEU A 371 -14.39 -6.38 -17.43
CA LEU A 371 -13.33 -7.30 -16.98
C LEU A 371 -13.76 -8.76 -17.20
N LEU A 372 -14.95 -9.13 -16.73
CA LEU A 372 -15.49 -10.49 -16.87
C LEU A 372 -15.61 -10.92 -18.33
N LYS A 373 -16.06 -10.03 -19.25
CA LYS A 373 -16.12 -10.29 -20.70
C LYS A 373 -14.75 -10.57 -21.33
N SER A 374 -13.68 -10.13 -20.71
CA SER A 374 -12.30 -10.34 -21.20
C SER A 374 -11.61 -11.57 -20.58
N GLY A 375 -12.32 -12.32 -19.71
CA GLY A 375 -11.78 -13.50 -19.06
C GLY A 375 -11.15 -13.25 -17.68
N VAL A 376 -11.18 -12.02 -17.17
CA VAL A 376 -10.75 -11.71 -15.79
C VAL A 376 -11.72 -12.34 -14.81
N LYS A 377 -11.21 -13.06 -13.81
CA LYS A 377 -11.98 -13.70 -12.74
C LYS A 377 -12.08 -12.74 -11.55
N LEU A 378 -13.29 -12.49 -11.05
CA LEU A 378 -13.56 -11.57 -9.96
C LEU A 378 -14.13 -12.30 -8.76
N TYR A 379 -13.61 -11.98 -7.57
CA TYR A 379 -14.01 -12.56 -6.31
C TYR A 379 -14.30 -11.45 -5.30
N GLU A 380 -15.48 -11.46 -4.65
CA GLU A 380 -15.84 -10.51 -3.61
C GLU A 380 -15.68 -11.12 -2.22
N ARG A 381 -14.81 -10.52 -1.39
CA ARG A 381 -14.70 -10.86 0.03
C ARG A 381 -15.85 -10.24 0.81
N ARG A 382 -16.67 -11.06 1.50
CA ARG A 382 -17.89 -10.62 2.20
C ARG A 382 -17.88 -10.86 3.70
N ASP A 383 -16.99 -11.69 4.19
CA ASP A 383 -16.85 -12.05 5.60
C ASP A 383 -15.93 -11.11 6.39
N ALA A 384 -15.29 -10.17 5.71
CA ALA A 384 -14.38 -9.17 6.25
C ALA A 384 -14.46 -7.85 5.47
N LEU A 385 -14.03 -6.75 6.10
CA LEU A 385 -13.67 -5.52 5.41
C LEU A 385 -12.28 -5.70 4.82
N LEU A 386 -12.23 -5.88 3.49
CA LEU A 386 -10.96 -6.05 2.78
C LEU A 386 -10.25 -4.70 2.66
N HIS A 387 -9.01 -4.62 3.18
CA HIS A 387 -8.21 -3.40 3.09
C HIS A 387 -6.79 -3.64 2.54
N ALA A 388 -6.42 -4.87 2.19
CA ALA A 388 -5.12 -5.20 1.60
C ALA A 388 -4.92 -4.59 0.20
N LYS A 389 -3.68 -4.23 -0.13
CA LYS A 389 -3.23 -3.77 -1.44
C LYS A 389 -2.00 -4.58 -1.83
N THR A 390 -2.26 -5.72 -2.46
CA THR A 390 -1.22 -6.70 -2.79
C THR A 390 -1.40 -7.25 -4.19
N ALA A 391 -0.30 -7.62 -4.83
CA ALA A 391 -0.33 -8.42 -6.05
C ALA A 391 0.80 -9.43 -6.06
N VAL A 392 0.58 -10.54 -6.75
CA VAL A 392 1.61 -11.52 -7.09
C VAL A 392 1.46 -11.89 -8.56
N ILE A 393 2.56 -11.84 -9.31
CA ILE A 393 2.60 -12.05 -10.75
C ILE A 393 3.66 -13.10 -11.08
N ASP A 394 3.29 -14.07 -11.89
CA ASP A 394 4.16 -15.12 -12.43
C ASP A 394 4.98 -15.87 -11.36
N ASN A 395 4.47 -15.91 -10.13
CA ASN A 395 5.11 -16.54 -8.97
C ASN A 395 6.55 -16.06 -8.69
N VAL A 396 6.85 -14.82 -8.99
CA VAL A 396 8.19 -14.22 -8.78
C VAL A 396 8.14 -12.75 -8.38
N TRP A 397 7.26 -11.96 -8.97
CA TRP A 397 7.04 -10.57 -8.64
C TRP A 397 5.89 -10.43 -7.66
N SER A 398 6.12 -9.70 -6.58
CA SER A 398 5.07 -9.41 -5.60
C SER A 398 5.14 -7.95 -5.18
N THR A 399 4.00 -7.39 -4.77
CA THR A 399 3.97 -6.10 -4.10
C THR A 399 3.04 -6.11 -2.91
N VAL A 400 3.45 -5.42 -1.84
CA VAL A 400 2.67 -5.14 -0.64
C VAL A 400 2.88 -3.67 -0.29
N GLY A 401 1.81 -2.92 -0.06
CA GLY A 401 1.94 -1.50 0.24
C GLY A 401 0.63 -0.80 0.54
N SER A 402 0.66 0.52 0.42
CA SER A 402 -0.47 1.38 0.74
C SER A 402 -1.35 1.74 -0.47
N THR A 403 -0.86 1.52 -1.71
CA THR A 403 -1.46 2.04 -2.94
C THR A 403 -2.73 1.30 -3.34
N ASN A 404 -3.88 1.99 -3.34
CA ASN A 404 -5.10 1.50 -3.94
C ASN A 404 -5.08 1.64 -5.48
N MET A 405 -5.92 0.86 -6.15
CA MET A 405 -6.16 0.97 -7.59
C MET A 405 -7.24 2.03 -7.86
N ASP A 406 -6.99 3.26 -7.45
CA ASP A 406 -7.88 4.40 -7.65
C ASP A 406 -7.11 5.66 -8.07
N PHE A 407 -7.84 6.67 -8.55
CA PHE A 407 -7.25 7.91 -9.04
C PHE A 407 -6.53 8.68 -7.93
N TRP A 408 -7.03 8.65 -6.70
CA TRP A 408 -6.43 9.38 -5.57
C TRP A 408 -5.07 8.82 -5.18
N SER A 409 -4.97 7.51 -5.06
CA SER A 409 -3.69 6.84 -4.75
C SER A 409 -2.66 7.07 -5.84
N PHE A 410 -3.05 7.12 -7.10
CA PHE A 410 -2.12 7.32 -8.21
C PHE A 410 -1.77 8.79 -8.48
N SER A 411 -2.61 9.76 -8.06
CA SER A 411 -2.44 11.15 -8.46
C SER A 411 -2.28 12.15 -7.32
N SER A 412 -2.80 11.83 -6.15
CA SER A 412 -3.01 12.83 -5.08
C SER A 412 -2.42 12.45 -3.73
N ASN A 413 -2.19 11.16 -3.46
CA ASN A 413 -1.62 10.69 -2.20
C ASN A 413 -0.11 10.52 -2.28
N ASP A 414 0.56 10.67 -1.13
CA ASP A 414 1.84 10.02 -0.92
C ASP A 414 1.58 8.54 -0.62
N GLU A 415 2.22 7.66 -1.38
CA GLU A 415 2.06 6.20 -1.27
C GLU A 415 3.42 5.52 -1.12
N VAL A 416 3.43 4.31 -0.58
CA VAL A 416 4.62 3.46 -0.49
C VAL A 416 4.28 2.01 -0.74
N ASN A 417 5.07 1.35 -1.56
CA ASN A 417 5.00 -0.09 -1.80
C ASN A 417 6.38 -0.73 -1.67
N ALA A 418 6.43 -1.93 -1.11
CA ALA A 418 7.56 -2.84 -1.28
C ALA A 418 7.27 -3.70 -2.51
N VAL A 419 8.14 -3.64 -3.52
CA VAL A 419 8.16 -4.60 -4.63
C VAL A 419 9.23 -5.65 -4.32
N ILE A 420 8.85 -6.92 -4.34
CA ILE A 420 9.68 -8.05 -3.92
C ILE A 420 9.81 -9.02 -5.09
N LEU A 421 11.04 -9.23 -5.57
CA LEU A 421 11.38 -10.23 -6.57
C LEU A 421 12.01 -11.43 -5.85
N ASN A 422 11.18 -12.43 -5.55
CA ASN A 422 11.60 -13.65 -4.86
C ASN A 422 10.55 -14.74 -5.01
N LYS A 423 10.95 -15.93 -5.45
CA LYS A 423 10.05 -17.08 -5.67
C LYS A 423 9.40 -17.58 -4.39
N GLU A 424 10.18 -17.72 -3.33
CA GLU A 424 9.72 -18.27 -2.05
C GLU A 424 8.65 -17.34 -1.45
N PHE A 425 8.91 -16.03 -1.44
CA PHE A 425 7.95 -15.04 -0.97
C PHE A 425 6.70 -15.00 -1.86
N ALA A 426 6.86 -15.03 -3.19
CA ALA A 426 5.72 -15.10 -4.11
C ALA A 426 4.86 -16.34 -3.86
N SER A 427 5.46 -17.49 -3.53
CA SER A 427 4.71 -18.70 -3.17
C SER A 427 3.92 -18.56 -1.86
N GLU A 428 4.43 -17.77 -0.87
CA GLU A 428 3.67 -17.44 0.34
C GLU A 428 2.49 -16.52 0.01
N MET A 429 2.70 -15.53 -0.86
CA MET A 429 1.66 -14.64 -1.38
C MET A 429 0.56 -15.40 -2.12
N GLU A 430 0.92 -16.40 -2.94
CA GLU A 430 -0.04 -17.27 -3.63
C GLU A 430 -0.89 -18.09 -2.66
N LYS A 431 -0.30 -18.63 -1.59
CA LYS A 431 -1.05 -19.34 -0.54
C LYS A 431 -2.02 -18.41 0.18
N MET A 432 -1.58 -17.20 0.50
CA MET A 432 -2.45 -16.16 1.09
C MET A 432 -3.61 -15.82 0.15
N PHE A 433 -3.32 -15.57 -1.12
CA PHE A 433 -4.31 -15.24 -2.15
C PHE A 433 -5.32 -16.37 -2.35
N ALA A 434 -4.88 -17.63 -2.38
CA ALA A 434 -5.75 -18.79 -2.47
C ALA A 434 -6.70 -18.90 -1.25
N ALA A 435 -6.22 -18.57 -0.05
CA ALA A 435 -7.06 -18.50 1.14
C ALA A 435 -8.09 -17.37 1.06
N ASP A 436 -7.72 -16.21 0.51
CA ASP A 436 -8.64 -15.10 0.27
C ASP A 436 -9.72 -15.46 -0.75
N ILE A 437 -9.36 -16.16 -1.86
CA ILE A 437 -10.35 -16.70 -2.82
C ILE A 437 -11.30 -17.68 -2.14
N ALA A 438 -10.78 -18.62 -1.36
CA ALA A 438 -11.61 -19.63 -0.69
C ALA A 438 -12.65 -19.03 0.29
N ALA A 439 -12.39 -17.82 0.79
CA ALA A 439 -13.29 -17.06 1.64
C ALA A 439 -14.14 -16.03 0.87
N SER A 440 -14.01 -15.97 -0.45
CA SER A 440 -14.69 -15.00 -1.31
C SER A 440 -15.81 -15.65 -2.12
N HIS A 441 -16.68 -14.81 -2.65
CA HIS A 441 -17.74 -15.20 -3.58
C HIS A 441 -17.30 -14.88 -5.02
N GLU A 442 -17.27 -15.89 -5.89
CA GLU A 442 -16.98 -15.71 -7.31
C GLU A 442 -18.11 -14.94 -8.00
N ILE A 443 -17.75 -13.91 -8.77
CA ILE A 443 -18.70 -13.14 -9.58
C ILE A 443 -18.70 -13.67 -11.01
N ARG A 444 -19.76 -14.35 -11.40
CA ARG A 444 -19.91 -14.96 -12.72
C ARG A 444 -20.60 -14.00 -13.68
N LEU A 445 -20.13 -13.93 -14.93
CA LEU A 445 -20.65 -13.02 -15.93
C LEU A 445 -22.17 -13.16 -16.16
N GLU A 446 -22.68 -14.39 -16.20
CA GLU A 446 -24.10 -14.62 -16.48
C GLU A 446 -24.99 -14.17 -15.31
N GLU A 447 -24.59 -14.41 -14.07
CA GLU A 447 -25.26 -13.91 -12.88
C GLU A 447 -25.16 -12.38 -12.81
N TRP A 448 -23.99 -11.84 -13.15
CA TRP A 448 -23.73 -10.39 -13.16
C TRP A 448 -24.63 -9.65 -14.14
N LYS A 449 -24.91 -10.22 -15.33
CA LYS A 449 -25.82 -9.64 -16.33
C LYS A 449 -27.28 -9.62 -15.86
N ARG A 450 -27.70 -10.60 -15.04
CA ARG A 450 -29.11 -10.75 -14.58
C ARG A 450 -29.47 -9.88 -13.38
N ARG A 451 -28.50 -9.14 -12.79
CA ARG A 451 -28.79 -8.32 -11.63
C ARG A 451 -29.76 -7.18 -11.91
N PRO A 452 -30.52 -6.70 -10.87
CA PRO A 452 -31.50 -5.63 -11.03
C PRO A 452 -30.94 -4.35 -11.66
N LEU A 453 -31.79 -3.51 -12.24
CA LEU A 453 -31.39 -2.25 -12.89
C LEU A 453 -30.91 -1.21 -11.87
N PHE A 454 -31.51 -1.16 -10.69
CA PHE A 454 -31.20 -0.13 -9.68
C PHE A 454 -29.73 -0.13 -9.26
N PRO A 455 -29.09 -1.24 -8.85
CA PRO A 455 -27.65 -1.29 -8.62
C PRO A 455 -26.82 -0.81 -9.82
N ARG A 456 -27.23 -1.12 -11.05
CA ARG A 456 -26.52 -0.68 -12.27
C ARG A 456 -26.54 0.83 -12.46
N ILE A 457 -27.67 1.47 -12.08
CA ILE A 457 -27.79 2.94 -12.09
C ILE A 457 -26.87 3.54 -11.01
N GLN A 458 -26.84 2.95 -9.82
CA GLN A 458 -25.94 3.40 -8.74
C GLN A 458 -24.45 3.29 -9.13
N GLU A 459 -24.06 2.19 -9.79
CA GLU A 459 -22.70 1.98 -10.31
C GLU A 459 -22.34 3.03 -11.38
N TRP A 460 -23.25 3.28 -12.32
CA TRP A 460 -23.06 4.30 -13.36
C TRP A 460 -22.94 5.69 -12.77
N PHE A 461 -23.78 6.04 -11.82
CA PHE A 461 -23.73 7.32 -11.12
C PHE A 461 -22.41 7.46 -10.34
N ALA A 462 -22.03 6.48 -9.54
CA ALA A 462 -20.80 6.48 -8.77
C ALA A 462 -19.56 6.64 -9.67
N HIS A 463 -19.53 5.97 -10.82
CA HIS A 463 -18.45 6.07 -11.79
C HIS A 463 -18.24 7.49 -12.35
N ARG A 464 -19.27 8.34 -12.40
CA ARG A 464 -19.12 9.76 -12.82
C ARG A 464 -18.22 10.55 -11.89
N PHE A 465 -18.08 10.09 -10.65
CA PHE A 465 -17.26 10.70 -9.61
C PHE A 465 -15.91 9.99 -9.43
N LYS A 466 -15.49 9.10 -10.35
CA LYS A 466 -14.28 8.29 -10.24
C LYS A 466 -12.99 9.08 -9.95
N ARG A 467 -12.92 10.36 -10.37
CA ARG A 467 -11.78 11.24 -10.11
C ARG A 467 -11.78 11.86 -8.70
N TRP A 468 -12.86 11.64 -7.95
CA TRP A 468 -13.04 12.15 -6.59
C TRP A 468 -13.01 11.03 -5.53
N LEU A 469 -12.73 9.80 -6.01
CA LEU A 469 -12.74 8.57 -5.20
C LEU A 469 -11.31 7.97 -5.09
#